data_9396a44717a03bc24f621d279ae8d3bd
#
_entry.id   9396a44717a03bc24f621d279ae8d3bd
#
_cell.length_a   1.000
_cell.length_b   1.000
_cell.length_c   1.000
_cell.angle_alpha   90.00
_cell.angle_beta   90.00
_cell.angle_gamma   90.00
#
_symmetry.space_group_name_H-M   'P 1'
#
loop_
_entity.id
_entity.type
_entity.pdbx_description
1 polymer ?
#
loop_
_entity_poly.entity_id
_entity_poly.type
_entity_poly.pdbx_seq_one_letter_code
_entity_poly.pdbx_strand_id
1 'polypeptide(L)'
;EKIAGGEVDYQIPVNGLLAEHKEIAEKVNSIGEGLEAALAKSMKSERLKTDLITNVSHDIKTPLTSIINYVELLKQEDLKDPKIQRYIEVLEQKSQRLKTLTEDVVEASKVSSGNITLEFMNLNLVEMIQQTSGEFEEKFKARDLEEVMNLPNEEVVIRADGRRLWRVLSNIYNNAAKYAMQGTRVYADLEKKDGMAYFSLKNVSEQPLNISADEL
;
A
#
# COMPACT_ATOMS: atom_id res chain seq x y z
N GLU A 1 32.13 17.82 -0.38
CA GLU A 1 30.73 18.32 -0.42
C GLU A 1 29.89 17.57 -1.46
N LYS A 2 30.35 17.37 -2.71
CA LYS A 2 29.57 16.70 -3.78
C LYS A 2 29.21 15.25 -3.41
N ILE A 3 30.18 14.44 -3.00
CA ILE A 3 29.93 13.05 -2.56
C ILE A 3 29.02 13.01 -1.33
N ALA A 4 29.20 13.94 -0.38
CA ALA A 4 28.31 14.08 0.78
C ALA A 4 26.90 14.58 0.41
N GLY A 5 26.75 15.24 -0.75
CA GLY A 5 25.48 15.67 -1.35
C GLY A 5 24.80 14.58 -2.20
N GLY A 6 25.36 13.37 -2.30
CA GLY A 6 24.78 12.23 -3.03
C GLY A 6 25.35 12.02 -4.44
N GLU A 7 26.28 12.86 -4.92
CA GLU A 7 27.00 12.63 -6.19
C GLU A 7 28.13 11.61 -5.98
N VAL A 8 27.81 10.34 -5.81
CA VAL A 8 28.78 9.28 -5.48
C VAL A 8 29.72 8.91 -6.65
N ASP A 9 29.33 9.23 -7.87
CA ASP A 9 30.11 9.05 -9.12
C ASP A 9 31.16 10.16 -9.34
N TYR A 10 31.19 11.20 -8.47
CA TYR A 10 32.14 12.30 -8.60
C TYR A 10 33.55 11.84 -8.24
N GLN A 11 34.50 11.95 -9.21
CA GLN A 11 35.91 11.70 -9.00
C GLN A 11 36.69 13.01 -8.80
N ILE A 12 37.55 13.04 -7.79
CA ILE A 12 38.47 14.14 -7.54
C ILE A 12 39.62 14.07 -8.53
N PRO A 13 39.86 15.13 -9.34
CA PRO A 13 40.98 15.15 -10.24
C PRO A 13 42.31 15.10 -9.46
N VAL A 14 43.12 14.08 -9.71
CA VAL A 14 44.40 13.87 -9.00
C VAL A 14 45.62 14.54 -9.67
N ASN A 15 45.45 15.04 -10.91
CA ASN A 15 46.50 15.71 -11.66
C ASN A 15 46.78 17.11 -11.11
N GLY A 16 48.03 17.37 -10.78
CA GLY A 16 48.49 18.69 -10.26
C GLY A 16 48.41 18.85 -8.74
N LEU A 17 48.00 17.82 -7.99
CA LEU A 17 48.00 17.82 -6.54
C LEU A 17 49.40 17.48 -5.98
N LEU A 18 49.74 18.07 -4.80
CA LEU A 18 50.88 17.67 -3.99
C LEU A 18 50.73 16.21 -3.53
N ALA A 19 51.87 15.51 -3.32
CA ALA A 19 51.86 14.06 -3.04
C ALA A 19 50.90 13.65 -1.89
N GLU A 20 50.86 14.40 -0.79
CA GLU A 20 49.99 14.14 0.34
C GLU A 20 48.50 14.30 -0.01
N HIS A 21 48.16 15.33 -0.78
CA HIS A 21 46.78 15.56 -1.21
C HIS A 21 46.32 14.56 -2.27
N LYS A 22 47.28 14.09 -3.11
CA LYS A 22 47.02 13.06 -4.13
C LYS A 22 46.59 11.74 -3.48
N GLU A 23 47.31 11.30 -2.45
CA GLU A 23 46.99 10.07 -1.71
C GLU A 23 45.58 10.14 -1.08
N ILE A 24 45.22 11.30 -0.50
CA ILE A 24 43.89 11.51 0.08
C ILE A 24 42.83 11.46 -1.03
N ALA A 25 43.03 12.14 -2.16
CA ALA A 25 42.11 12.15 -3.29
C ALA A 25 41.88 10.74 -3.87
N GLU A 26 42.93 9.95 -4.02
CA GLU A 26 42.84 8.55 -4.47
C GLU A 26 42.06 7.67 -3.49
N LYS A 27 42.28 7.81 -2.18
CA LYS A 27 41.49 7.11 -1.14
C LYS A 27 40.00 7.52 -1.16
N VAL A 28 39.70 8.81 -1.32
CA VAL A 28 38.32 9.29 -1.42
C VAL A 28 37.66 8.76 -2.68
N ASN A 29 38.32 8.77 -3.81
CA ASN A 29 37.81 8.19 -5.07
C ASN A 29 37.51 6.70 -4.92
N SER A 30 38.43 5.95 -4.29
CA SER A 30 38.24 4.50 -4.03
C SER A 30 37.04 4.23 -3.11
N ILE A 31 36.79 5.10 -2.11
CA ILE A 31 35.58 5.03 -1.26
C ILE A 31 34.33 5.30 -2.10
N GLY A 32 34.38 6.31 -3.00
CA GLY A 32 33.28 6.61 -3.92
C GLY A 32 32.92 5.43 -4.81
N GLU A 33 33.91 4.83 -5.46
CA GLU A 33 33.76 3.62 -6.30
C GLU A 33 33.17 2.44 -5.50
N GLY A 34 33.67 2.22 -4.28
CA GLY A 34 33.16 1.18 -3.38
C GLY A 34 31.69 1.42 -2.98
N LEU A 35 31.31 2.67 -2.71
CA LEU A 35 29.95 3.04 -2.39
C LEU A 35 29.00 2.87 -3.60
N GLU A 36 29.44 3.31 -4.78
CA GLU A 36 28.69 3.13 -6.03
C GLU A 36 28.44 1.64 -6.32
N ALA A 37 29.47 0.81 -6.19
CA ALA A 37 29.36 -0.63 -6.37
C ALA A 37 28.40 -1.28 -5.35
N ALA A 38 28.44 -0.83 -4.09
CA ALA A 38 27.53 -1.30 -3.03
C ALA A 38 26.08 -0.90 -3.30
N LEU A 39 25.85 0.33 -3.75
CA LEU A 39 24.51 0.83 -4.13
C LEU A 39 23.96 0.06 -5.34
N ALA A 40 24.79 -0.13 -6.39
CA ALA A 40 24.40 -0.89 -7.57
C ALA A 40 24.03 -2.34 -7.22
N LYS A 41 24.80 -2.98 -6.33
CA LYS A 41 24.50 -4.32 -5.81
C LYS A 41 23.20 -4.36 -5.02
N SER A 42 22.96 -3.36 -4.17
CA SER A 42 21.74 -3.24 -3.39
C SER A 42 20.52 -3.07 -4.31
N MET A 43 20.59 -2.16 -5.27
CA MET A 43 19.51 -1.93 -6.25
C MET A 43 19.24 -3.19 -7.10
N LYS A 44 20.27 -3.92 -7.51
CA LYS A 44 20.12 -5.19 -8.24
C LYS A 44 19.41 -6.24 -7.37
N SER A 45 19.76 -6.33 -6.09
CA SER A 45 19.10 -7.24 -5.14
C SER A 45 17.63 -6.91 -4.96
N GLU A 46 17.28 -5.63 -4.81
CA GLU A 46 15.88 -5.21 -4.69
C GLU A 46 15.06 -5.48 -5.98
N ARG A 47 15.65 -5.25 -7.16
CA ARG A 47 15.01 -5.61 -8.43
C ARG A 47 14.76 -7.12 -8.53
N LEU A 48 15.76 -7.94 -8.19
CA LEU A 48 15.59 -9.40 -8.20
C LEU A 48 14.50 -9.88 -7.23
N LYS A 49 14.41 -9.29 -6.04
CA LYS A 49 13.30 -9.59 -5.10
C LYS A 49 11.95 -9.24 -5.70
N THR A 50 11.84 -8.08 -6.34
CA THR A 50 10.61 -7.63 -7.00
C THR A 50 10.20 -8.56 -8.14
N ASP A 51 11.15 -8.93 -8.99
CA ASP A 51 10.91 -9.82 -10.12
C ASP A 51 10.48 -11.21 -9.64
N LEU A 52 11.14 -11.76 -8.60
CA LEU A 52 10.76 -13.03 -7.98
C LEU A 52 9.34 -12.96 -7.41
N ILE A 53 9.01 -11.92 -6.62
CA ILE A 53 7.68 -11.77 -6.03
C ILE A 53 6.62 -11.63 -7.13
N THR A 54 6.90 -10.88 -8.19
CA THR A 54 5.98 -10.70 -9.31
C THR A 54 5.74 -12.01 -10.05
N ASN A 55 6.79 -12.78 -10.35
CA ASN A 55 6.69 -14.06 -11.05
C ASN A 55 5.95 -15.10 -10.20
N VAL A 56 6.32 -15.25 -8.92
CA VAL A 56 5.64 -16.17 -7.99
C VAL A 56 4.17 -15.81 -7.85
N SER A 57 3.85 -14.53 -7.79
CA SER A 57 2.47 -14.08 -7.69
C SER A 57 1.65 -14.37 -8.95
N HIS A 58 2.26 -14.23 -10.13
CA HIS A 58 1.63 -14.63 -11.39
C HIS A 58 1.34 -16.14 -11.41
N ASP A 59 2.31 -16.94 -10.96
CA ASP A 59 2.18 -18.41 -10.91
C ASP A 59 1.16 -18.88 -9.86
N ILE A 60 0.92 -18.10 -8.81
CA ILE A 60 -0.16 -18.34 -7.83
C ILE A 60 -1.51 -17.87 -8.38
N LYS A 61 -1.56 -16.75 -9.10
CA LYS A 61 -2.82 -16.16 -9.61
C LYS A 61 -3.55 -17.11 -10.57
N THR A 62 -2.82 -17.82 -11.42
CA THR A 62 -3.38 -18.74 -12.42
C THR A 62 -4.18 -19.90 -11.79
N PRO A 63 -3.61 -20.75 -10.91
CA PRO A 63 -4.38 -21.81 -10.26
C PRO A 63 -5.47 -21.27 -9.34
N LEU A 64 -5.24 -20.12 -8.71
CA LEU A 64 -6.23 -19.49 -7.84
C LEU A 64 -7.45 -19.00 -8.62
N THR A 65 -7.26 -18.42 -9.80
CA THR A 65 -8.37 -18.05 -10.69
C THR A 65 -9.17 -19.28 -11.09
N SER A 66 -8.51 -20.41 -11.36
CA SER A 66 -9.21 -21.67 -11.62
C SER A 66 -10.04 -22.14 -10.43
N ILE A 67 -9.49 -22.09 -9.21
CA ILE A 67 -10.22 -22.44 -7.99
C ILE A 67 -11.47 -21.57 -7.83
N ILE A 68 -11.36 -20.26 -8.01
CA ILE A 68 -12.48 -19.31 -7.91
C ILE A 68 -13.57 -19.67 -8.93
N ASN A 69 -13.18 -19.91 -10.19
CA ASN A 69 -14.12 -20.28 -11.25
C ASN A 69 -14.86 -21.60 -10.94
N TYR A 70 -14.16 -22.63 -10.43
CA TYR A 70 -14.81 -23.87 -10.03
C TYR A 70 -15.73 -23.71 -8.82
N VAL A 71 -15.39 -22.85 -7.88
CA VAL A 71 -16.27 -22.51 -6.75
C VAL A 71 -17.54 -21.81 -7.25
N GLU A 72 -17.42 -20.88 -8.21
CA GLU A 72 -18.58 -20.23 -8.85
C GLU A 72 -19.47 -21.21 -9.60
N LEU A 73 -18.87 -22.17 -10.35
CA LEU A 73 -19.63 -23.23 -11.02
C LEU A 73 -20.37 -24.12 -10.02
N LEU A 74 -19.72 -24.51 -8.92
CA LEU A 74 -20.36 -25.29 -7.86
C LEU A 74 -21.52 -24.56 -7.19
N LYS A 75 -21.45 -23.22 -7.08
CA LYS A 75 -22.56 -22.39 -6.56
C LYS A 75 -23.78 -22.37 -7.49
N GLN A 76 -23.57 -22.56 -8.80
CA GLN A 76 -24.65 -22.59 -9.79
C GLN A 76 -25.38 -23.95 -9.83
N GLU A 77 -24.74 -25.01 -9.30
CA GLU A 77 -25.37 -26.31 -9.19
C GLU A 77 -26.43 -26.34 -8.07
N ASP A 78 -27.56 -27.04 -8.30
CA ASP A 78 -28.65 -27.20 -7.31
C ASP A 78 -28.24 -28.16 -6.17
N LEU A 79 -27.22 -27.76 -5.41
CA LEU A 79 -26.72 -28.54 -4.28
C LEU A 79 -27.58 -28.29 -3.06
N LYS A 80 -28.47 -29.22 -2.74
CA LYS A 80 -29.47 -29.09 -1.64
C LYS A 80 -28.91 -29.36 -0.25
N ASP A 81 -27.68 -29.92 -0.14
CA ASP A 81 -27.07 -30.21 1.16
C ASP A 81 -26.49 -28.91 1.78
N PRO A 82 -27.03 -28.43 2.93
CA PRO A 82 -26.56 -27.21 3.59
C PRO A 82 -25.08 -27.26 3.99
N LYS A 83 -24.53 -28.46 4.23
CA LYS A 83 -23.09 -28.59 4.55
C LYS A 83 -22.24 -28.31 3.32
N ILE A 84 -22.66 -28.78 2.15
CA ILE A 84 -21.93 -28.52 0.90
C ILE A 84 -21.98 -27.04 0.58
N GLN A 85 -23.12 -26.38 0.68
CA GLN A 85 -23.25 -24.93 0.48
C GLN A 85 -22.30 -24.17 1.39
N ARG A 86 -22.26 -24.50 2.68
CA ARG A 86 -21.32 -23.88 3.63
C ARG A 86 -19.84 -24.11 3.26
N TYR A 87 -19.48 -25.29 2.76
CA TYR A 87 -18.11 -25.54 2.32
C TYR A 87 -17.74 -24.69 1.09
N ILE A 88 -18.66 -24.53 0.16
CA ILE A 88 -18.48 -23.69 -1.03
C ILE A 88 -18.29 -22.22 -0.60
N GLU A 89 -19.11 -21.70 0.31
CA GLU A 89 -18.97 -20.33 0.85
C GLU A 89 -17.60 -20.13 1.51
N VAL A 90 -17.13 -21.10 2.30
CA VAL A 90 -15.80 -21.02 2.94
C VAL A 90 -14.69 -21.03 1.89
N LEU A 91 -14.80 -21.89 0.87
CA LEU A 91 -13.82 -21.95 -0.23
C LEU A 91 -13.78 -20.64 -1.01
N GLU A 92 -14.93 -20.05 -1.32
CA GLU A 92 -15.04 -18.75 -1.98
C GLU A 92 -14.31 -17.66 -1.17
N GLN A 93 -14.67 -17.54 0.12
CA GLN A 93 -14.04 -16.55 1.01
C GLN A 93 -12.52 -16.71 1.11
N LYS A 94 -12.04 -17.96 1.25
CA LYS A 94 -10.60 -18.24 1.36
C LYS A 94 -9.86 -17.97 0.05
N SER A 95 -10.45 -18.34 -1.08
CA SER A 95 -9.88 -18.10 -2.40
C SER A 95 -9.81 -16.62 -2.71
N GLN A 96 -10.88 -15.87 -2.42
CA GLN A 96 -10.90 -14.41 -2.60
C GLN A 96 -9.89 -13.71 -1.70
N ARG A 97 -9.76 -14.15 -0.44
CA ARG A 97 -8.74 -13.62 0.47
C ARG A 97 -7.32 -13.88 -0.03
N LEU A 98 -7.05 -15.07 -0.55
CA LEU A 98 -5.72 -15.40 -1.10
C LEU A 98 -5.41 -14.55 -2.33
N LYS A 99 -6.39 -14.31 -3.21
CA LYS A 99 -6.27 -13.40 -4.35
C LYS A 99 -5.84 -12.00 -3.90
N THR A 100 -6.56 -11.42 -2.93
CA THR A 100 -6.23 -10.09 -2.40
C THR A 100 -4.82 -10.05 -1.81
N LEU A 101 -4.44 -11.05 -0.99
CA LEU A 101 -3.09 -11.11 -0.40
C LEU A 101 -1.99 -11.18 -1.46
N THR A 102 -2.21 -11.96 -2.53
CA THR A 102 -1.24 -12.06 -3.63
C THR A 102 -1.08 -10.73 -4.35
N GLU A 103 -2.19 -10.04 -4.62
CA GLU A 103 -2.20 -8.72 -5.24
C GLU A 103 -1.50 -7.67 -4.35
N ASP A 104 -1.73 -7.71 -3.03
CA ASP A 104 -1.09 -6.82 -2.04
C ASP A 104 0.43 -7.02 -1.99
N VAL A 105 0.90 -8.27 -2.01
CA VAL A 105 2.34 -8.58 -2.00
C VAL A 105 3.04 -8.08 -3.27
N VAL A 106 2.41 -8.26 -4.45
CA VAL A 106 2.95 -7.73 -5.72
C VAL A 106 3.06 -6.22 -5.67
N GLU A 107 2.00 -5.56 -5.19
CA GLU A 107 1.99 -4.10 -5.14
C GLU A 107 3.01 -3.56 -4.14
N ALA A 108 3.11 -4.14 -2.95
CA ALA A 108 4.12 -3.78 -1.96
C ALA A 108 5.54 -3.94 -2.53
N SER A 109 5.80 -5.01 -3.27
CA SER A 109 7.07 -5.23 -3.96
C SER A 109 7.37 -4.17 -5.01
N LYS A 110 6.38 -3.77 -5.83
CA LYS A 110 6.53 -2.70 -6.82
C LYS A 110 6.79 -1.34 -6.18
N VAL A 111 6.13 -1.04 -5.05
CA VAL A 111 6.36 0.19 -4.27
C VAL A 111 7.79 0.22 -3.76
N SER A 112 8.23 -0.86 -3.12
CA SER A 112 9.57 -0.97 -2.52
C SER A 112 10.70 -0.83 -3.55
N SER A 113 10.48 -1.29 -4.77
CA SER A 113 11.48 -1.19 -5.86
C SER A 113 11.45 0.13 -6.63
N GLY A 114 10.57 1.06 -6.28
CA GLY A 114 10.39 2.33 -7.00
C GLY A 114 9.79 2.19 -8.41
N ASN A 115 9.36 1.00 -8.81
CA ASN A 115 8.82 0.69 -10.14
C ASN A 115 7.30 0.99 -10.24
N ILE A 116 6.87 2.11 -9.63
CA ILE A 116 5.49 2.55 -9.70
C ILE A 116 5.37 3.78 -10.59
N THR A 117 4.56 3.67 -11.63
CA THR A 117 4.09 4.83 -12.39
C THR A 117 2.79 5.32 -11.77
N LEU A 118 2.75 6.60 -11.37
CA LEU A 118 1.55 7.24 -10.83
C LEU A 118 0.82 8.00 -11.94
N GLU A 119 -0.48 7.77 -12.07
CA GLU A 119 -1.36 8.46 -13.01
C GLU A 119 -2.08 9.60 -12.28
N PHE A 120 -1.43 10.76 -12.21
CA PHE A 120 -1.98 11.93 -11.53
C PHE A 120 -3.13 12.56 -12.31
N MET A 121 -4.28 12.73 -11.65
CA MET A 121 -5.44 13.46 -12.14
C MET A 121 -6.01 14.39 -11.05
N ASN A 122 -6.77 15.40 -11.47
CA ASN A 122 -7.55 16.19 -10.51
C ASN A 122 -8.79 15.38 -10.12
N LEU A 123 -9.02 15.25 -8.83
CA LEU A 123 -10.17 14.53 -8.27
C LEU A 123 -10.71 15.25 -7.05
N ASN A 124 -12.02 15.13 -6.84
CA ASN A 124 -12.71 15.67 -5.68
C ASN A 124 -12.61 14.66 -4.52
N LEU A 125 -11.85 15.01 -3.49
CA LEU A 125 -11.62 14.12 -2.34
C LEU A 125 -12.90 13.92 -1.51
N VAL A 126 -13.80 14.92 -1.43
CA VAL A 126 -15.09 14.80 -0.75
C VAL A 126 -15.93 13.68 -1.37
N GLU A 127 -16.11 13.72 -2.69
CA GLU A 127 -16.84 12.68 -3.43
C GLU A 127 -16.23 11.30 -3.27
N MET A 128 -14.90 11.20 -3.35
CA MET A 128 -14.21 9.93 -3.19
C MET A 128 -14.42 9.32 -1.81
N ILE A 129 -14.38 10.13 -0.73
CA ILE A 129 -14.65 9.68 0.63
C ILE A 129 -16.11 9.23 0.75
N GLN A 130 -17.06 9.99 0.23
CA GLN A 130 -18.49 9.64 0.26
C GLN A 130 -18.78 8.33 -0.49
N GLN A 131 -18.19 8.14 -1.66
CA GLN A 131 -18.31 6.89 -2.42
C GLN A 131 -17.73 5.71 -1.65
N THR A 132 -16.53 5.89 -1.08
CA THR A 132 -15.90 4.84 -0.27
C THR A 132 -16.75 4.50 0.95
N SER A 133 -17.27 5.50 1.67
CA SER A 133 -18.17 5.30 2.81
C SER A 133 -19.39 4.45 2.42
N GLY A 134 -20.05 4.79 1.30
CA GLY A 134 -21.20 4.03 0.80
C GLY A 134 -20.92 2.54 0.57
N GLU A 135 -19.69 2.18 0.11
CA GLU A 135 -19.29 0.78 -0.08
C GLU A 135 -19.16 0.02 1.25
N PHE A 136 -18.93 0.72 2.36
CA PHE A 136 -18.75 0.12 3.68
C PHE A 136 -19.99 0.20 4.58
N GLU A 137 -21.07 0.85 4.13
CA GLU A 137 -22.30 1.05 4.92
C GLU A 137 -22.88 -0.25 5.48
N GLU A 138 -22.99 -1.29 4.65
CA GLU A 138 -23.49 -2.60 5.10
C GLU A 138 -22.57 -3.27 6.13
N LYS A 139 -21.26 -3.15 5.95
CA LYS A 139 -20.29 -3.70 6.91
C LYS A 139 -20.34 -2.98 8.25
N PHE A 140 -20.54 -1.67 8.24
CA PHE A 140 -20.68 -0.88 9.45
C PHE A 140 -22.00 -1.22 10.16
N LYS A 141 -23.10 -1.30 9.42
CA LYS A 141 -24.42 -1.73 9.96
C LYS A 141 -24.36 -3.13 10.58
N ALA A 142 -23.66 -4.09 9.95
CA ALA A 142 -23.52 -5.45 10.47
C ALA A 142 -22.79 -5.51 11.82
N ARG A 143 -22.03 -4.47 12.18
CA ARG A 143 -21.34 -4.33 13.46
C ARG A 143 -21.90 -3.22 14.35
N ASP A 144 -23.07 -2.71 14.03
CA ASP A 144 -23.72 -1.62 14.78
C ASP A 144 -22.78 -0.40 14.95
N LEU A 145 -22.03 -0.08 13.89
CA LEU A 145 -21.15 1.09 13.85
C LEU A 145 -21.88 2.26 13.22
N GLU A 146 -21.85 3.41 13.90
CA GLU A 146 -22.39 4.68 13.39
C GLU A 146 -21.27 5.50 12.78
N GLU A 147 -21.34 5.81 11.48
CA GLU A 147 -20.39 6.70 10.85
C GLU A 147 -20.82 8.16 11.01
N VAL A 148 -19.87 9.00 11.43
CA VAL A 148 -20.03 10.45 11.54
C VAL A 148 -19.05 11.10 10.58
N MET A 149 -19.56 11.69 9.50
CA MET A 149 -18.76 12.37 8.49
C MET A 149 -18.76 13.88 8.74
N ASN A 150 -17.57 14.45 8.93
CA ASN A 150 -17.32 15.88 9.03
C ASN A 150 -16.53 16.33 7.78
N LEU A 151 -17.24 16.53 6.68
CA LEU A 151 -16.66 16.91 5.39
C LEU A 151 -17.01 18.36 5.08
N PRO A 152 -16.14 19.12 4.40
CA PRO A 152 -16.45 20.45 3.89
C PRO A 152 -17.63 20.40 2.92
N ASN A 153 -18.46 21.47 2.92
CA ASN A 153 -19.53 21.62 1.94
C ASN A 153 -19.02 22.01 0.55
N GLU A 154 -17.78 22.45 0.43
CA GLU A 154 -17.12 22.80 -0.83
C GLU A 154 -16.29 21.64 -1.36
N GLU A 155 -16.05 21.61 -2.66
CA GLU A 155 -15.17 20.64 -3.29
C GLU A 155 -13.73 20.79 -2.79
N VAL A 156 -13.10 19.68 -2.47
CA VAL A 156 -11.67 19.62 -2.13
C VAL A 156 -10.96 18.89 -3.27
N VAL A 157 -10.54 19.66 -4.28
CA VAL A 157 -9.82 19.13 -5.43
C VAL A 157 -8.36 18.94 -5.08
N ILE A 158 -7.88 17.71 -5.29
CA ILE A 158 -6.48 17.32 -5.12
C ILE A 158 -5.94 16.70 -6.41
N ARG A 159 -4.62 16.72 -6.58
CA ARG A 159 -3.95 16.03 -7.69
C ARG A 159 -3.35 14.72 -7.18
N ALA A 160 -3.99 13.59 -7.50
CA ALA A 160 -3.59 12.29 -7.04
C ALA A 160 -3.89 11.19 -8.07
N ASP A 161 -3.34 9.98 -7.86
CA ASP A 161 -3.74 8.78 -8.56
C ASP A 161 -5.02 8.24 -7.89
N GLY A 162 -6.17 8.38 -8.59
CA GLY A 162 -7.48 8.06 -8.05
C GLY A 162 -7.63 6.60 -7.63
N ARG A 163 -7.09 5.65 -8.42
CA ARG A 163 -7.16 4.22 -8.12
C ARG A 163 -6.40 3.88 -6.84
N ARG A 164 -5.21 4.46 -6.68
CA ARG A 164 -4.37 4.20 -5.50
C ARG A 164 -4.93 4.87 -4.26
N LEU A 165 -5.42 6.10 -4.40
CA LEU A 165 -6.04 6.81 -3.29
C LEU A 165 -7.31 6.11 -2.80
N TRP A 166 -8.18 5.66 -3.74
CA TRP A 166 -9.33 4.85 -3.39
C TRP A 166 -8.93 3.59 -2.60
N ARG A 167 -7.85 2.91 -3.01
CA ARG A 167 -7.35 1.73 -2.30
C ARG A 167 -6.87 2.06 -0.89
N VAL A 168 -6.21 3.22 -0.69
CA VAL A 168 -5.82 3.69 0.65
C VAL A 168 -7.06 3.91 1.51
N LEU A 169 -8.06 4.64 1.01
CA LEU A 169 -9.31 4.89 1.73
C LEU A 169 -10.03 3.57 2.05
N SER A 170 -10.19 2.68 1.07
CA SER A 170 -10.83 1.37 1.27
C SER A 170 -10.12 0.53 2.32
N ASN A 171 -8.79 0.55 2.38
CA ASN A 171 -8.02 -0.16 3.41
C ASN A 171 -8.27 0.42 4.80
N ILE A 172 -8.32 1.75 4.94
CA ILE A 172 -8.58 2.43 6.21
C ILE A 172 -10.00 2.13 6.68
N TYR A 173 -11.01 2.23 5.79
CA TYR A 173 -12.40 1.89 6.08
C TYR A 173 -12.58 0.41 6.45
N ASN A 174 -11.92 -0.49 5.73
CA ASN A 174 -11.96 -1.92 6.02
C ASN A 174 -11.32 -2.25 7.39
N ASN A 175 -10.27 -1.54 7.77
CA ASN A 175 -9.67 -1.68 9.10
C ASN A 175 -10.64 -1.20 10.19
N ALA A 176 -11.30 -0.05 10.01
CA ALA A 176 -12.31 0.43 10.92
C ALA A 176 -13.48 -0.58 11.04
N ALA A 177 -14.03 -1.06 9.91
CA ALA A 177 -15.09 -2.06 9.91
C ALA A 177 -14.70 -3.37 10.61
N LYS A 178 -13.42 -3.75 10.56
CA LYS A 178 -12.93 -5.02 11.13
C LYS A 178 -12.56 -4.93 12.60
N TYR A 179 -11.97 -3.81 13.03
CA TYR A 179 -11.34 -3.68 14.34
C TYR A 179 -12.04 -2.69 15.27
N ALA A 180 -13.01 -1.90 14.81
CA ALA A 180 -13.76 -1.03 15.69
C ALA A 180 -14.61 -1.85 16.67
N MET A 181 -14.72 -1.35 17.90
CA MET A 181 -15.61 -1.91 18.92
C MET A 181 -17.06 -1.78 18.48
N GLN A 182 -17.79 -2.88 18.53
CA GLN A 182 -19.21 -2.92 18.15
C GLN A 182 -20.03 -1.88 18.93
N GLY A 183 -21.00 -1.26 18.27
CA GLY A 183 -21.88 -0.26 18.89
C GLY A 183 -21.22 1.09 19.14
N THR A 184 -20.06 1.36 18.51
CA THR A 184 -19.34 2.65 18.64
C THR A 184 -19.43 3.47 17.36
N ARG A 185 -18.85 4.69 17.41
CA ARG A 185 -18.78 5.60 16.28
C ARG A 185 -17.46 5.53 15.55
N VAL A 186 -17.53 5.72 14.24
CA VAL A 186 -16.36 5.93 13.35
C VAL A 186 -16.46 7.36 12.82
N TYR A 187 -15.44 8.17 13.06
CA TYR A 187 -15.41 9.57 12.63
C TYR A 187 -14.53 9.71 11.40
N ALA A 188 -15.09 10.21 10.31
CA ALA A 188 -14.39 10.53 9.07
C ALA A 188 -14.33 12.05 8.92
N ASP A 189 -13.15 12.63 9.18
CA ASP A 189 -12.95 14.07 9.15
C ASP A 189 -12.08 14.45 7.95
N LEU A 190 -12.47 15.47 7.21
CA LEU A 190 -11.67 16.08 6.15
C LEU A 190 -11.53 17.58 6.40
N GLU A 191 -10.30 18.07 6.51
CA GLU A 191 -9.99 19.47 6.69
C GLU A 191 -9.07 19.98 5.57
N LYS A 192 -9.31 21.22 5.12
CA LYS A 192 -8.40 21.94 4.22
C LYS A 192 -7.66 22.98 5.00
N LYS A 193 -6.34 22.83 5.11
CA LYS A 193 -5.48 23.75 5.87
C LYS A 193 -4.16 23.95 5.14
N ASP A 194 -3.71 25.20 5.02
CA ASP A 194 -2.42 25.59 4.43
C ASP A 194 -2.20 25.04 3.01
N GLY A 195 -3.28 24.96 2.21
CA GLY A 195 -3.23 24.43 0.84
C GLY A 195 -3.16 22.90 0.73
N MET A 196 -3.25 22.20 1.86
CA MET A 196 -3.28 20.73 1.92
C MET A 196 -4.63 20.21 2.42
N ALA A 197 -4.98 18.99 2.01
CA ALA A 197 -6.16 18.27 2.49
C ALA A 197 -5.72 17.25 3.55
N TYR A 198 -6.31 17.29 4.72
CA TYR A 198 -6.06 16.36 5.82
C TYR A 198 -7.30 15.48 6.02
N PHE A 199 -7.14 14.19 5.75
CA PHE A 199 -8.17 13.20 6.03
C PHE A 199 -7.78 12.36 7.24
N SER A 200 -8.72 12.14 8.16
CA SER A 200 -8.55 11.22 9.27
C SER A 200 -9.78 10.34 9.46
N LEU A 201 -9.57 9.06 9.77
CA LEU A 201 -10.60 8.13 10.18
C LEU A 201 -10.29 7.63 11.59
N LYS A 202 -11.20 7.87 12.55
CA LYS A 202 -11.00 7.56 13.97
C LYS A 202 -12.06 6.57 14.42
N ASN A 203 -11.63 5.52 15.12
CA ASN A 203 -12.53 4.54 15.74
C ASN A 203 -12.01 4.10 17.10
N VAL A 204 -12.88 3.59 17.95
CA VAL A 204 -12.49 2.89 19.18
C VAL A 204 -12.16 1.45 18.81
N SER A 205 -10.93 1.00 19.13
CA SER A 205 -10.51 -0.38 18.83
C SER A 205 -11.10 -1.37 19.84
N GLU A 206 -11.55 -2.53 19.34
CA GLU A 206 -12.05 -3.64 20.18
C GLU A 206 -10.90 -4.28 20.99
N GLN A 207 -9.68 -4.23 20.49
CA GLN A 207 -8.49 -4.75 21.16
C GLN A 207 -7.46 -3.64 21.37
N PRO A 208 -6.68 -3.68 22.46
CA PRO A 208 -5.62 -2.72 22.67
C PRO A 208 -4.58 -2.84 21.53
N LEU A 209 -4.13 -1.71 21.03
CA LEU A 209 -3.01 -1.68 20.09
C LEU A 209 -1.74 -2.05 20.84
N ASN A 210 -1.10 -3.16 20.47
CA ASN A 210 0.21 -3.57 21.00
C ASN A 210 1.36 -2.82 20.28
N ILE A 211 1.18 -1.51 20.10
CA ILE A 211 2.14 -0.63 19.42
C ILE A 211 2.52 0.44 20.46
N SER A 212 3.80 0.72 20.61
CA SER A 212 4.26 1.82 21.45
C SER A 212 3.87 3.17 20.86
N ALA A 213 3.74 4.21 21.70
CA ALA A 213 3.39 5.56 21.23
C ALA A 213 4.44 6.14 20.25
N ASP A 214 5.66 5.62 20.27
CA ASP A 214 6.78 6.03 19.41
C ASP A 214 6.75 5.32 18.02
N GLU A 215 5.85 4.35 17.83
CA GLU A 215 5.68 3.60 16.58
C GLU A 215 4.41 4.01 15.80
N LEU A 216 3.64 4.98 16.33
CA LEU A 216 2.49 5.60 15.73
C LEU A 216 2.90 6.90 15.02
#